data_51ef282604e08b4d82c82b9c8864c3a8
#
_entry.id   51ef282604e08b4d82c82b9c8864c3a8
#
_cell.length_a   1.000
_cell.length_b   1.000
_cell.length_c   1.000
_cell.angle_alpha   90.00
_cell.angle_beta   90.00
_cell.angle_gamma   90.00
#
_symmetry.space_group_name_H-M   'P 1'
#
loop_
_entity.id
_entity.type
_entity.pdbx_description
1 polymer ?
#
loop_
_entity_poly.entity_id
_entity_poly.type
_entity_poly.pdbx_seq_one_letter_code
_entity_poly.pdbx_strand_id
1 'polypeptide(L)'
;MTLQPIYSQTTIKTKIAELAATLDNRFSDRPPPHIIGVLKGGFVFVSDLIRAMSVPVTVDFIRVSSYGAHMQSSGTPQLLDLPTMELKNRDVVIVEDIVETGLTLKTIRASLLVRKPRSLTTVALLAKPSQYQVNVSIDLVGFNIDKEYVVGYGLDADERYRDLP
;
A
#
# COMPACT_ATOMS: atom_id res chain seq x y z
N MET A 1 -0.50 -23.64 -14.70
CA MET A 1 -0.06 -23.22 -13.37
C MET A 1 -1.20 -23.48 -12.42
N THR A 2 -0.98 -24.26 -11.34
CA THR A 2 -2.03 -24.53 -10.35
C THR A 2 -1.89 -23.48 -9.24
N LEU A 3 -2.92 -22.64 -9.07
CA LEU A 3 -2.95 -21.66 -7.99
C LEU A 3 -3.38 -22.35 -6.70
N GLN A 4 -2.73 -21.99 -5.60
CA GLN A 4 -3.11 -22.44 -4.26
C GLN A 4 -3.33 -21.22 -3.38
N PRO A 5 -4.42 -21.16 -2.60
CA PRO A 5 -4.65 -20.04 -1.68
C PRO A 5 -3.60 -20.06 -0.57
N ILE A 6 -2.93 -18.92 -0.35
CA ILE A 6 -2.04 -18.70 0.80
C ILE A 6 -2.86 -18.21 1.98
N TYR A 7 -3.77 -17.28 1.74
CA TYR A 7 -4.70 -16.75 2.72
C TYR A 7 -6.13 -16.86 2.22
N SER A 8 -7.05 -17.26 3.10
CA SER A 8 -8.47 -17.23 2.79
C SER A 8 -9.04 -15.81 2.81
N GLN A 9 -10.16 -15.58 2.11
CA GLN A 9 -10.89 -14.32 2.19
C GLN A 9 -11.21 -13.92 3.65
N THR A 10 -11.61 -14.89 4.48
CA THR A 10 -11.91 -14.64 5.89
C THR A 10 -10.67 -14.17 6.64
N THR A 11 -9.51 -14.80 6.39
CA THR A 11 -8.24 -14.40 7.01
C THR A 11 -7.86 -12.98 6.62
N ILE A 12 -7.98 -12.64 5.34
CA ILE A 12 -7.71 -11.28 4.83
C ILE A 12 -8.66 -10.27 5.47
N LYS A 13 -9.96 -10.57 5.48
CA LYS A 13 -10.99 -9.69 6.08
C LYS A 13 -10.74 -9.42 7.56
N THR A 14 -10.37 -10.45 8.32
CA THR A 14 -10.02 -10.31 9.75
C THR A 14 -8.81 -9.39 9.91
N LYS A 15 -7.76 -9.60 9.11
CA LYS A 15 -6.56 -8.77 9.15
C LYS A 15 -6.84 -7.32 8.81
N ILE A 16 -7.69 -7.06 7.82
CA ILE A 16 -8.10 -5.69 7.46
C ILE A 16 -8.83 -5.02 8.61
N ALA A 17 -9.72 -5.74 9.31
CA ALA A 17 -10.41 -5.19 10.48
C ALA A 17 -9.43 -4.83 11.61
N GLU A 18 -8.40 -5.64 11.84
CA GLU A 18 -7.34 -5.34 12.82
C GLU A 18 -6.54 -4.07 12.43
N LEU A 19 -6.15 -3.96 11.15
CA LEU A 19 -5.44 -2.78 10.64
C LEU A 19 -6.30 -1.52 10.74
N ALA A 20 -7.58 -1.61 10.35
CA ALA A 20 -8.53 -0.52 10.43
C ALA A 20 -8.72 -0.05 11.88
N ALA A 21 -8.92 -0.97 12.83
CA ALA A 21 -9.05 -0.63 14.25
C ALA A 21 -7.80 0.08 14.80
N THR A 22 -6.61 -0.33 14.36
CA THR A 22 -5.35 0.32 14.74
C THR A 22 -5.28 1.75 14.21
N LEU A 23 -5.71 1.98 12.95
CA LEU A 23 -5.77 3.31 12.35
C LEU A 23 -6.85 4.17 13.02
N ASP A 24 -8.03 3.61 13.31
CA ASP A 24 -9.10 4.31 14.04
C ASP A 24 -8.60 4.81 15.39
N ASN A 25 -7.92 3.96 16.16
CA ASN A 25 -7.33 4.37 17.43
C ASN A 25 -6.26 5.47 17.29
N ARG A 26 -5.48 5.43 16.20
CA ARG A 26 -4.44 6.44 15.92
C ARG A 26 -5.03 7.80 15.57
N PHE A 27 -6.20 7.83 14.92
CA PHE A 27 -6.78 9.04 14.34
C PHE A 27 -8.11 9.46 14.97
N SER A 28 -8.59 8.81 16.04
CA SER A 28 -9.89 9.07 16.69
C SER A 28 -10.10 10.53 17.11
N ASP A 29 -9.04 11.17 17.62
CA ASP A 29 -9.08 12.54 18.14
C ASP A 29 -8.40 13.55 17.18
N ARG A 30 -8.36 13.24 15.89
CA ARG A 30 -7.68 14.02 14.85
C ARG A 30 -8.60 14.34 13.68
N PRO A 31 -8.29 15.38 12.91
CA PRO A 31 -8.94 15.58 11.61
C PRO A 31 -8.81 14.31 10.74
N PRO A 32 -9.79 14.06 9.85
CA PRO A 32 -9.78 12.89 8.97
C PRO A 32 -8.43 12.70 8.27
N PRO A 33 -7.79 11.51 8.38
CA PRO A 33 -6.56 11.24 7.67
C PRO A 33 -6.80 11.17 6.16
N HIS A 34 -5.77 11.50 5.39
CA HIS A 34 -5.79 11.37 3.94
C HIS A 34 -5.13 10.06 3.53
N ILE A 35 -5.93 9.17 2.97
CA ILE A 35 -5.48 7.87 2.47
C ILE A 35 -4.94 8.04 1.05
N ILE A 36 -3.74 7.55 0.80
CA ILE A 36 -3.13 7.51 -0.52
C ILE A 36 -2.90 6.07 -0.91
N GLY A 37 -3.75 5.56 -1.79
CA GLY A 37 -3.61 4.22 -2.34
C GLY A 37 -2.62 4.16 -3.48
N VAL A 38 -1.81 3.11 -3.53
CA VAL A 38 -0.86 2.88 -4.63
C VAL A 38 -1.48 1.98 -5.69
N LEU A 39 -1.64 2.51 -6.90
CA LEU A 39 -2.20 1.79 -8.03
C LEU A 39 -1.09 1.06 -8.82
N LYS A 40 -1.44 -0.07 -9.49
CA LYS A 40 -2.79 -0.66 -9.62
C LYS A 40 -3.14 -1.60 -8.47
N GLY A 41 -2.19 -2.40 -7.96
CA GLY A 41 -2.45 -3.52 -7.06
C GLY A 41 -3.23 -3.18 -5.80
N GLY A 42 -2.99 -2.02 -5.21
CA GLY A 42 -3.58 -1.61 -3.93
C GLY A 42 -5.08 -1.27 -3.94
N PHE A 43 -5.75 -1.21 -5.10
CA PHE A 43 -7.12 -0.69 -5.18
C PHE A 43 -8.14 -1.50 -4.36
N VAL A 44 -8.01 -2.83 -4.33
CA VAL A 44 -8.92 -3.69 -3.54
C VAL A 44 -8.67 -3.48 -2.06
N PHE A 45 -7.40 -3.52 -1.64
CA PHE A 45 -7.04 -3.32 -0.25
C PHE A 45 -7.46 -1.95 0.29
N VAL A 46 -7.24 -0.88 -0.48
CA VAL A 46 -7.69 0.48 -0.12
C VAL A 46 -9.20 0.50 0.09
N SER A 47 -9.98 -0.07 -0.85
CA SER A 47 -11.44 -0.11 -0.76
C SER A 47 -11.92 -0.80 0.50
N ASP A 48 -11.36 -1.98 0.81
CA ASP A 48 -11.79 -2.74 1.98
C ASP A 48 -11.32 -2.10 3.29
N LEU A 49 -10.09 -1.55 3.32
CA LEU A 49 -9.55 -0.89 4.51
C LEU A 49 -10.38 0.33 4.91
N ILE A 50 -10.67 1.24 3.96
CA ILE A 50 -11.44 2.47 4.27
C ILE A 50 -12.88 2.17 4.67
N ARG A 51 -13.47 1.09 4.15
CA ARG A 51 -14.82 0.64 4.53
C ARG A 51 -14.86 -0.06 5.88
N ALA A 52 -13.72 -0.59 6.35
CA ALA A 52 -13.57 -1.16 7.69
C ALA A 52 -13.25 -0.11 8.75
N MET A 53 -12.72 1.06 8.37
CA MET A 53 -12.45 2.16 9.29
C MET A 53 -13.75 2.83 9.77
N SER A 54 -13.76 3.27 11.02
CA SER A 54 -14.85 4.02 11.65
C SER A 54 -14.63 5.52 11.57
N VAL A 55 -13.38 5.99 11.59
CA VAL A 55 -13.07 7.42 11.40
C VAL A 55 -13.30 7.82 9.94
N PRO A 56 -13.85 9.01 9.67
CA PRO A 56 -13.97 9.50 8.31
C PRO A 56 -12.59 9.69 7.67
N VAL A 57 -12.50 9.48 6.37
CA VAL A 57 -11.24 9.62 5.62
C VAL A 57 -11.46 10.40 4.32
N THR A 58 -10.38 10.97 3.80
CA THR A 58 -10.31 11.43 2.40
C THR A 58 -9.39 10.51 1.64
N VAL A 59 -9.64 10.31 0.34
CA VAL A 59 -8.90 9.30 -0.46
C VAL A 59 -8.36 9.93 -1.73
N ASP A 60 -7.14 9.57 -2.07
CA ASP A 60 -6.51 9.86 -3.35
C ASP A 60 -5.67 8.63 -3.77
N PHE A 61 -5.20 8.63 -5.00
CA PHE A 61 -4.38 7.56 -5.53
C PHE A 61 -3.13 8.12 -6.19
N ILE A 62 -2.07 7.32 -6.15
CA ILE A 62 -0.86 7.56 -6.91
C ILE A 62 -0.57 6.36 -7.80
N ARG A 63 0.06 6.65 -8.92
CA ARG A 63 0.56 5.61 -9.82
C ARG A 63 2.06 5.67 -9.90
N VAL A 64 2.67 4.50 -9.79
CA VAL A 64 4.11 4.33 -9.93
C VAL A 64 4.38 3.41 -11.12
N SER A 65 5.26 3.82 -12.02
CA SER A 65 5.78 2.89 -13.02
C SER A 65 6.88 2.06 -12.38
N SER A 66 6.64 0.77 -12.20
CA SER A 66 7.72 -0.19 -12.08
C SER A 66 8.24 -0.44 -13.50
N TYR A 67 9.40 0.10 -13.85
CA TYR A 67 10.04 -0.28 -15.11
C TYR A 67 10.46 -1.75 -15.01
N GLY A 68 9.55 -2.65 -15.48
CA GLY A 68 9.80 -4.06 -15.61
C GLY A 68 10.64 -4.37 -16.83
N ALA A 69 11.55 -5.27 -16.66
CA ALA A 69 12.11 -6.32 -17.51
C ALA A 69 12.70 -6.02 -18.89
N HIS A 70 12.46 -4.91 -19.59
CA HIS A 70 12.88 -4.80 -21.00
C HIS A 70 13.55 -3.50 -21.46
N MET A 71 13.99 -2.61 -20.57
CA MET A 71 14.89 -1.53 -20.97
C MET A 71 15.89 -1.19 -19.87
N GLN A 72 17.15 -1.01 -20.25
CA GLN A 72 18.23 -0.50 -19.43
C GLN A 72 17.89 0.94 -18.98
N SER A 73 17.20 1.07 -17.88
CA SER A 73 16.99 2.32 -17.19
C SER A 73 17.25 2.13 -15.70
N SER A 74 17.67 3.16 -15.05
CA SER A 74 18.22 3.29 -13.68
C SER A 74 17.57 2.52 -12.52
N GLY A 75 16.60 1.63 -12.75
CA GLY A 75 15.92 0.83 -11.71
C GLY A 75 15.13 1.65 -10.69
N THR A 76 15.03 2.96 -10.86
CA THR A 76 14.33 3.84 -9.93
C THR A 76 12.86 3.96 -10.33
N PRO A 77 11.90 3.61 -9.44
CA PRO A 77 10.48 3.80 -9.69
C PRO A 77 10.16 5.27 -9.97
N GLN A 78 9.33 5.53 -10.97
CA GLN A 78 8.88 6.89 -11.30
C GLN A 78 7.42 7.07 -10.88
N LEU A 79 7.14 8.17 -10.18
CA LEU A 79 5.79 8.59 -9.88
C LEU A 79 5.15 9.16 -11.15
N LEU A 80 4.05 8.57 -11.59
CA LEU A 80 3.30 8.99 -12.78
C LEU A 80 2.22 10.01 -12.41
N ASP A 81 1.54 9.79 -11.30
CA ASP A 81 0.50 10.66 -10.78
C ASP A 81 0.78 11.00 -9.32
N LEU A 82 0.56 12.24 -8.93
CA LEU A 82 0.71 12.72 -7.56
C LEU A 82 -0.66 13.11 -7.00
N PRO A 83 -0.86 13.02 -5.67
CA PRO A 83 -2.08 13.48 -5.05
C PRO A 83 -2.34 14.95 -5.37
N THR A 84 -3.57 15.29 -5.73
CA THR A 84 -3.98 16.66 -6.05
C THR A 84 -4.22 17.48 -4.79
N MET A 85 -4.54 16.83 -3.67
CA MET A 85 -4.84 17.48 -2.41
C MET A 85 -3.59 18.08 -1.76
N GLU A 86 -3.79 19.23 -1.09
CA GLU A 86 -2.77 19.83 -0.22
C GLU A 86 -2.54 18.94 1.00
N LEU A 87 -1.28 18.51 1.21
CA LEU A 87 -0.91 17.58 2.28
C LEU A 87 -0.32 18.25 3.52
N LYS A 88 -0.01 19.56 3.42
CA LYS A 88 0.61 20.30 4.52
C LYS A 88 -0.22 20.21 5.79
N ASN A 89 0.42 19.84 6.89
CA ASN A 89 -0.20 19.69 8.21
C ASN A 89 -1.34 18.65 8.28
N ARG A 90 -1.45 17.74 7.33
CA ARG A 90 -2.41 16.63 7.34
C ARG A 90 -1.76 15.32 7.79
N ASP A 91 -2.55 14.47 8.41
CA ASP A 91 -2.17 13.07 8.62
C ASP A 91 -2.38 12.32 7.30
N VAL A 92 -1.33 11.66 6.82
CA VAL A 92 -1.33 10.94 5.55
C VAL A 92 -1.03 9.47 5.80
N VAL A 93 -1.80 8.60 5.15
CA VAL A 93 -1.62 7.14 5.21
C VAL A 93 -1.37 6.60 3.81
N ILE A 94 -0.20 6.06 3.57
CA ILE A 94 0.12 5.32 2.35
C ILE A 94 -0.41 3.90 2.51
N VAL A 95 -1.16 3.41 1.53
CA VAL A 95 -1.72 2.06 1.50
C VAL A 95 -1.18 1.31 0.28
N GLU A 96 -0.41 0.26 0.54
CA GLU A 96 0.30 -0.57 -0.44
C GLU A 96 -0.22 -2.01 -0.36
N ASP A 97 -0.41 -2.65 -1.49
CA ASP A 97 -0.76 -4.07 -1.55
C ASP A 97 0.41 -4.96 -1.10
N ILE A 98 1.59 -4.74 -1.65
CA ILE A 98 2.79 -5.51 -1.33
C ILE A 98 4.05 -4.64 -1.35
N VAL A 99 4.89 -4.79 -0.33
CA VAL A 99 6.23 -4.22 -0.30
C VAL A 99 7.26 -5.33 -0.47
N GLU A 100 7.92 -5.36 -1.63
CA GLU A 100 8.97 -6.34 -1.94
C GLU A 100 10.37 -5.76 -1.71
N THR A 101 10.87 -4.94 -2.63
CA THR A 101 12.23 -4.37 -2.52
C THR A 101 12.31 -3.12 -1.64
N GLY A 102 11.18 -2.48 -1.40
CA GLY A 102 11.10 -1.20 -0.69
C GLY A 102 11.41 0.04 -1.53
N LEU A 103 11.90 -0.12 -2.76
CA LEU A 103 12.29 1.00 -3.63
C LEU A 103 11.12 1.92 -3.96
N THR A 104 9.99 1.33 -4.35
CA THR A 104 8.75 2.08 -4.64
C THR A 104 8.30 2.89 -3.43
N LEU A 105 8.19 2.23 -2.28
CA LEU A 105 7.76 2.88 -1.04
C LEU A 105 8.71 4.00 -0.64
N LYS A 106 10.03 3.81 -0.75
CA LYS A 106 11.02 4.85 -0.48
C LYS A 106 10.80 6.07 -1.36
N THR A 107 10.57 5.87 -2.67
CA THR A 107 10.32 6.96 -3.63
C THR A 107 9.03 7.71 -3.29
N ILE A 108 7.95 6.99 -3.00
CA ILE A 108 6.66 7.58 -2.60
C ILE A 108 6.83 8.41 -1.33
N ARG A 109 7.42 7.84 -0.28
CA ARG A 109 7.62 8.54 0.99
C ARG A 109 8.43 9.81 0.83
N ALA A 110 9.52 9.78 0.07
CA ALA A 110 10.35 10.95 -0.20
C ALA A 110 9.53 12.06 -0.89
N SER A 111 8.74 11.72 -1.89
CA SER A 111 7.87 12.66 -2.62
C SER A 111 6.79 13.29 -1.74
N LEU A 112 6.20 12.51 -0.83
CA LEU A 112 5.15 13.03 0.05
C LEU A 112 5.71 13.86 1.21
N LEU A 113 6.88 13.52 1.74
CA LEU A 113 7.51 14.26 2.85
C LEU A 113 7.86 15.71 2.49
N VAL A 114 8.26 15.99 1.24
CA VAL A 114 8.52 17.38 0.80
C VAL A 114 7.28 18.27 0.86
N ARG A 115 6.08 17.67 0.88
CA ARG A 115 4.80 18.37 1.04
C ARG A 115 4.44 18.68 2.50
N LYS A 116 5.34 18.35 3.45
CA LYS A 116 5.23 18.67 4.88
C LYS A 116 3.94 18.19 5.54
N PRO A 117 3.57 16.89 5.40
CA PRO A 117 2.45 16.34 6.14
C PRO A 117 2.72 16.42 7.66
N ARG A 118 1.68 16.43 8.49
CA ARG A 118 1.80 16.34 9.95
C ARG A 118 2.35 14.98 10.38
N SER A 119 1.85 13.92 9.75
CA SER A 119 2.37 12.57 9.92
C SER A 119 2.28 11.80 8.59
N LEU A 120 3.15 10.81 8.42
CA LEU A 120 3.16 9.92 7.28
C LEU A 120 3.24 8.48 7.77
N THR A 121 2.11 7.80 7.76
CA THR A 121 1.95 6.39 8.15
C THR A 121 1.95 5.52 6.91
N THR A 122 2.58 4.35 6.96
CA THR A 122 2.56 3.37 5.87
C THR A 122 1.89 2.08 6.34
N VAL A 123 0.94 1.61 5.55
CA VAL A 123 0.23 0.34 5.76
C VAL A 123 0.45 -0.53 4.52
N ALA A 124 0.92 -1.75 4.71
CA ALA A 124 1.05 -2.74 3.64
C ALA A 124 0.25 -3.99 3.99
N LEU A 125 -0.49 -4.54 3.01
CA LEU A 125 -1.16 -5.81 3.23
C LEU A 125 -0.13 -6.95 3.31
N LEU A 126 0.80 -6.96 2.36
CA LEU A 126 1.89 -7.93 2.31
C LEU A 126 3.26 -7.23 2.38
N ALA A 127 4.20 -7.88 3.03
CA ALA A 127 5.59 -7.46 3.05
C ALA A 127 6.53 -8.64 2.88
N LYS A 128 7.65 -8.44 2.14
CA LYS A 128 8.72 -9.42 1.94
C LYS A 128 10.04 -8.91 2.55
N PRO A 129 10.19 -8.93 3.88
CA PRO A 129 11.37 -8.34 4.54
C PRO A 129 12.70 -8.91 4.06
N SER A 130 12.73 -10.20 3.66
CA SER A 130 13.91 -10.86 3.13
C SER A 130 14.39 -10.31 1.77
N GLN A 131 13.54 -9.54 1.07
CA GLN A 131 13.84 -8.99 -0.26
C GLN A 131 14.14 -7.48 -0.25
N TYR A 132 14.10 -6.83 0.91
CA TYR A 132 14.37 -5.39 0.99
C TYR A 132 15.77 -5.05 0.51
N GLN A 133 15.85 -4.14 -0.45
CA GLN A 133 17.09 -3.59 -0.98
C GLN A 133 17.46 -2.25 -0.33
N VAL A 134 16.51 -1.63 0.33
CA VAL A 134 16.66 -0.34 1.01
C VAL A 134 15.98 -0.39 2.38
N ASN A 135 16.45 0.45 3.27
CA ASN A 135 15.78 0.63 4.56
C ASN A 135 14.46 1.39 4.34
N VAL A 136 13.34 0.75 4.66
CA VAL A 136 12.00 1.33 4.61
C VAL A 136 11.30 1.15 5.95
N SER A 137 10.52 2.14 6.32
CA SER A 137 9.65 2.09 7.49
C SER A 137 8.23 1.80 7.05
N ILE A 138 7.69 0.69 7.53
CA ILE A 138 6.29 0.31 7.37
C ILE A 138 5.69 0.25 8.77
N ASP A 139 4.68 1.07 9.03
CA ASP A 139 4.10 1.19 10.37
C ASP A 139 3.20 0.01 10.70
N LEU A 140 2.42 -0.47 9.72
CA LEU A 140 1.49 -1.58 9.88
C LEU A 140 1.64 -2.56 8.71
N VAL A 141 1.82 -3.83 9.03
CA VAL A 141 1.91 -4.92 8.05
C VAL A 141 0.82 -5.94 8.35
N GLY A 142 0.07 -6.31 7.32
CA GLY A 142 -0.93 -7.37 7.43
C GLY A 142 -0.27 -8.73 7.58
N PHE A 143 0.52 -9.13 6.59
CA PHE A 143 1.21 -10.42 6.59
C PHE A 143 2.64 -10.28 6.06
N ASN A 144 3.58 -10.93 6.72
CA ASN A 144 4.90 -11.15 6.17
C ASN A 144 4.90 -12.45 5.38
N ILE A 145 5.38 -12.39 4.14
CA ILE A 145 5.62 -13.54 3.28
C ILE A 145 7.08 -13.56 2.87
N ASP A 146 7.58 -14.68 2.37
CA ASP A 146 8.99 -14.78 1.98
C ASP A 146 9.15 -14.54 0.46
N LYS A 147 9.37 -15.58 -0.32
CA LYS A 147 9.70 -15.46 -1.76
C LYS A 147 8.53 -15.86 -2.67
N GLU A 148 7.40 -16.17 -2.10
CA GLU A 148 6.22 -16.60 -2.84
C GLU A 148 5.81 -15.54 -3.87
N TYR A 149 5.54 -15.99 -5.09
CA TYR A 149 4.88 -15.18 -6.09
C TYR A 149 3.38 -15.25 -5.85
N VAL A 150 2.76 -14.14 -5.62
CA VAL A 150 1.35 -14.05 -5.20
C VAL A 150 0.52 -13.27 -6.22
N VAL A 151 -0.72 -13.68 -6.39
CA VAL A 151 -1.73 -13.03 -7.24
C VAL A 151 -3.07 -13.03 -6.52
N GLY A 152 -4.00 -12.26 -7.03
CA GLY A 152 -5.32 -12.10 -6.41
C GLY A 152 -5.38 -10.90 -5.49
N TYR A 153 -6.57 -10.56 -5.07
CA TYR A 153 -6.83 -9.42 -4.19
C TYR A 153 -6.20 -8.10 -4.69
N GLY A 154 -6.25 -7.88 -6.01
CA GLY A 154 -5.64 -6.73 -6.68
C GLY A 154 -4.27 -6.99 -7.30
N LEU A 155 -3.51 -7.95 -6.77
CA LEU A 155 -2.20 -8.36 -7.30
C LEU A 155 -2.33 -9.14 -8.61
N ASP A 156 -1.36 -9.01 -9.49
CA ASP A 156 -1.42 -9.61 -10.81
C ASP A 156 -0.20 -10.45 -11.20
N ALA A 157 -0.44 -11.25 -12.22
CA ALA A 157 0.59 -11.82 -13.08
C ALA A 157 0.24 -11.47 -14.53
N ASP A 158 1.04 -10.64 -15.17
CA ASP A 158 0.85 -10.21 -16.55
C ASP A 158 -0.57 -9.61 -16.79
N GLU A 159 -0.96 -8.68 -15.93
CA GLU A 159 -2.27 -8.00 -15.90
C GLU A 159 -3.49 -8.91 -15.65
N ARG A 160 -3.27 -10.17 -15.23
CA ARG A 160 -4.32 -11.15 -14.94
C ARG A 160 -4.40 -11.44 -13.46
N TYR A 161 -5.49 -12.03 -13.03
CA TYR A 161 -5.74 -12.56 -11.67
C TYR A 161 -5.99 -11.50 -10.58
N ARG A 162 -6.11 -10.21 -10.90
CA ARG A 162 -6.45 -9.18 -9.90
C ARG A 162 -7.83 -9.39 -9.27
N ASP A 163 -8.72 -10.06 -9.98
CA ASP A 163 -10.12 -10.37 -9.63
C ASP A 163 -10.26 -11.57 -8.69
N LEU A 164 -9.20 -12.35 -8.51
CA LEU A 164 -9.24 -13.46 -7.55
C LEU A 164 -9.33 -12.96 -6.11
N PRO A 165 -10.02 -13.73 -5.24
CA PRO A 165 -10.17 -13.39 -3.84
C PRO A 165 -8.88 -13.44 -3.03
#